data_b5d4d3fe5d6dc3ff17b0b1fc360c3b66
#
_entry.id   b5d4d3fe5d6dc3ff17b0b1fc360c3b66
#
_cell.length_a   1.000
_cell.length_b   1.000
_cell.length_c   1.000
_cell.angle_alpha   90.00
_cell.angle_beta   90.00
_cell.angle_gamma   90.00
#
_symmetry.space_group_name_H-M   'P 1'
#
loop_
_entity.id
_entity.type
_entity.pdbx_description
1 polymer ?
#
loop_
_entity_poly.entity_id
_entity_poly.type
_entity_poly.pdbx_seq_one_letter_code
_entity_poly.pdbx_strand_id
1 'polypeptide(L)'
;MKEVLKYYKDFPKEGIVFVDIIPYLQNKQVFKRLIAEVAKACTAPNIIAPEARGFLFAAPLLTTADHVENVVPVRKGGKLPFAEGDLCEVVIEKEYGSDKLYYRISDIAAGKAV
;
A
#
# COMPACT_ATOMS: atom_id res chain seq x y z
N MET A 1 -15.71 -6.22 -10.34
CA MET A 1 -15.01 -5.10 -9.67
C MET A 1 -14.26 -4.18 -10.63
N LYS A 2 -13.74 -4.70 -11.73
CA LYS A 2 -13.00 -3.87 -12.68
C LYS A 2 -13.86 -2.80 -13.36
N GLU A 3 -15.15 -3.01 -13.43
CA GLU A 3 -16.08 -2.10 -14.11
C GLU A 3 -16.19 -0.72 -13.45
N VAL A 4 -15.76 -0.58 -12.19
CA VAL A 4 -15.78 0.73 -11.53
C VAL A 4 -14.52 1.53 -11.79
N LEU A 5 -13.47 0.90 -12.34
CA LEU A 5 -12.20 1.58 -12.58
C LEU A 5 -12.30 2.59 -13.71
N LYS A 6 -11.51 3.64 -13.61
CA LYS A 6 -11.36 4.64 -14.66
C LYS A 6 -9.94 4.61 -15.18
N TYR A 7 -9.79 4.89 -16.45
CA TYR A 7 -8.50 4.86 -17.12
C TYR A 7 -8.22 6.21 -17.76
N TYR A 8 -7.00 6.71 -17.56
CA TYR A 8 -6.56 7.98 -18.12
C TYR A 8 -5.34 7.74 -18.99
N LYS A 9 -5.49 8.04 -20.28
CA LYS A 9 -4.42 7.90 -21.25
C LYS A 9 -3.40 9.02 -21.06
N ASP A 10 -2.14 8.69 -21.23
CA ASP A 10 -1.03 9.65 -21.18
C ASP A 10 -0.94 10.39 -19.83
N PHE A 11 -1.08 9.65 -18.74
CA PHE A 11 -0.91 10.18 -17.39
C PHE A 11 -0.03 9.22 -16.57
N PRO A 12 0.94 9.70 -15.79
CA PRO A 12 1.34 11.09 -15.59
C PRO A 12 2.13 11.67 -16.77
N LYS A 13 2.45 10.85 -17.77
CA LYS A 13 3.11 11.32 -18.99
C LYS A 13 2.71 10.47 -20.17
N GLU A 14 3.07 10.94 -21.37
CA GLU A 14 2.75 10.26 -22.63
C GLU A 14 3.20 8.79 -22.61
N GLY A 15 2.37 7.93 -23.14
CA GLY A 15 2.63 6.49 -23.23
C GLY A 15 2.20 5.68 -22.03
N ILE A 16 1.79 6.33 -20.95
CA ILE A 16 1.34 5.65 -19.73
C ILE A 16 -0.18 5.70 -19.65
N VAL A 17 -0.81 4.55 -19.41
CA VAL A 17 -2.25 4.49 -19.12
C VAL A 17 -2.39 4.39 -17.60
N PHE A 18 -2.95 5.42 -17.01
CA PHE A 18 -3.16 5.47 -15.56
C PHE A 18 -4.50 4.83 -15.19
N VAL A 19 -4.46 3.94 -14.21
CA VAL A 19 -5.66 3.32 -13.68
C VAL A 19 -6.05 4.07 -12.39
N ASP A 20 -7.21 4.71 -12.42
CA ASP A 20 -7.72 5.44 -11.27
C ASP A 20 -8.50 4.51 -10.37
N ILE A 21 -8.02 4.32 -9.16
CA ILE A 21 -8.64 3.43 -8.18
C ILE A 21 -9.61 4.15 -7.24
N ILE A 22 -9.71 5.47 -7.34
CA ILE A 22 -10.59 6.24 -6.47
C ILE A 22 -12.05 5.74 -6.52
N PRO A 23 -12.58 5.29 -7.67
CA PRO A 23 -13.92 4.73 -7.68
C PRO A 23 -14.18 3.59 -6.70
N TYR A 24 -13.14 2.85 -6.31
CA TYR A 24 -13.30 1.83 -5.26
C TYR A 24 -13.67 2.45 -3.92
N LEU A 25 -13.22 3.66 -3.65
CA LEU A 25 -13.51 4.35 -2.40
C LEU A 25 -14.89 5.00 -2.42
N GLN A 26 -15.53 5.03 -3.57
CA GLN A 26 -16.83 5.64 -3.77
C GLN A 26 -17.98 4.63 -3.88
N ASN A 27 -17.64 3.35 -3.75
CA ASN A 27 -18.60 2.27 -3.83
C ASN A 27 -18.36 1.30 -2.68
N LYS A 28 -19.14 1.43 -1.63
CA LYS A 28 -18.98 0.66 -0.40
C LYS A 28 -19.02 -0.85 -0.62
N GLN A 29 -19.94 -1.31 -1.46
CA GLN A 29 -20.09 -2.75 -1.69
C GLN A 29 -18.91 -3.32 -2.48
N VAL A 30 -18.45 -2.60 -3.48
CA VAL A 30 -17.28 -3.01 -4.26
C VAL A 30 -16.03 -2.97 -3.39
N PHE A 31 -15.88 -1.94 -2.56
CA PHE A 31 -14.73 -1.84 -1.66
C PHE A 31 -14.68 -3.02 -0.68
N LYS A 32 -15.82 -3.37 -0.09
CA LYS A 32 -15.89 -4.52 0.82
C LYS A 32 -15.44 -5.82 0.14
N ARG A 33 -15.91 -6.03 -1.09
CA ARG A 33 -15.53 -7.22 -1.87
C ARG A 33 -14.04 -7.22 -2.18
N LEU A 34 -13.50 -6.07 -2.56
CA LEU A 34 -12.07 -5.93 -2.86
C LEU A 34 -11.22 -6.26 -1.63
N ILE A 35 -11.55 -5.68 -0.49
CA ILE A 35 -10.80 -5.93 0.74
C ILE A 35 -10.90 -7.40 1.16
N ALA A 36 -12.06 -8.02 0.99
CA ALA A 36 -12.22 -9.46 1.28
C ALA A 36 -11.31 -10.32 0.39
N GLU A 37 -11.20 -9.97 -0.88
CA GLU A 37 -10.31 -10.68 -1.79
C GLU A 37 -8.83 -10.47 -1.44
N VAL A 38 -8.46 -9.25 -1.08
CA VAL A 38 -7.09 -8.95 -0.64
C VAL A 38 -6.76 -9.73 0.63
N ALA A 39 -7.71 -9.80 1.56
CA ALA A 39 -7.53 -10.55 2.81
C ALA A 39 -7.27 -12.04 2.56
N LYS A 40 -7.95 -12.62 1.58
CA LYS A 40 -7.73 -14.01 1.19
C LYS A 40 -6.35 -14.24 0.58
N ALA A 41 -5.87 -13.26 -0.17
CA ALA A 41 -4.58 -13.37 -0.84
C ALA A 41 -3.40 -13.14 0.11
N CYS A 42 -3.62 -12.44 1.21
CA CYS A 42 -2.60 -12.13 2.20
C CYS A 42 -2.58 -13.20 3.27
N THR A 43 -1.42 -13.81 3.52
CA THR A 43 -1.29 -14.85 4.53
C THR A 43 -0.40 -14.44 5.70
N ALA A 44 0.31 -13.33 5.57
CA ALA A 44 1.25 -12.86 6.58
C ALA A 44 0.57 -11.93 7.58
N PRO A 45 1.02 -11.92 8.84
CA PRO A 45 0.49 -11.00 9.83
C PRO A 45 0.99 -9.56 9.68
N ASN A 46 2.14 -9.36 9.05
CA ASN A 46 2.65 -8.02 8.73
C ASN A 46 2.39 -7.71 7.27
N ILE A 47 1.75 -6.59 7.03
CA ILE A 47 1.49 -6.10 5.67
C ILE A 47 2.32 -4.85 5.46
N ILE A 48 3.13 -4.84 4.41
CA ILE A 48 3.94 -3.68 4.06
C ILE A 48 3.20 -2.89 2.99
N ALA A 49 3.03 -1.62 3.23
CA ALA A 49 2.22 -0.78 2.34
C ALA A 49 2.93 0.54 2.01
N PRO A 50 3.22 0.78 0.72
CA PRO A 50 3.78 2.06 0.29
C PRO A 50 2.71 3.13 0.19
N GLU A 51 3.11 4.37 0.49
CA GLU A 51 2.21 5.53 0.37
C GLU A 51 1.87 5.80 -1.10
N ALA A 52 0.73 6.36 -1.40
CA ALA A 52 -0.36 6.60 -0.44
C ALA A 52 -1.48 5.60 -0.67
N ARG A 53 -1.60 5.09 -1.89
CA ARG A 53 -2.66 4.16 -2.28
C ARG A 53 -2.59 2.84 -1.53
N GLY A 54 -1.38 2.37 -1.25
CA GLY A 54 -1.21 1.14 -0.48
C GLY A 54 -1.84 1.21 0.89
N PHE A 55 -1.80 2.37 1.54
CA PHE A 55 -2.40 2.56 2.86
C PHE A 55 -3.91 2.35 2.83
N LEU A 56 -4.56 2.75 1.72
CA LEU A 56 -6.02 2.66 1.59
C LEU A 56 -6.50 1.22 1.58
N PHE A 57 -5.69 0.30 1.10
CA PHE A 57 -6.07 -1.11 0.98
C PHE A 57 -5.45 -1.98 2.06
N ALA A 58 -4.38 -1.51 2.70
CA ALA A 58 -3.73 -2.25 3.77
C ALA A 58 -4.41 -2.01 5.12
N ALA A 59 -4.67 -0.75 5.47
CA ALA A 59 -5.26 -0.42 6.76
C ALA A 59 -6.59 -1.14 7.04
N PRO A 60 -7.51 -1.26 6.08
CA PRO A 60 -8.76 -1.98 6.32
C PRO A 60 -8.57 -3.45 6.69
N LEU A 61 -7.45 -4.05 6.34
CA LEU A 61 -7.17 -5.45 6.70
C LEU A 61 -7.06 -5.65 8.20
N LEU A 62 -6.67 -4.62 8.94
CA LEU A 62 -6.58 -4.69 10.40
C LEU A 62 -7.94 -4.95 11.05
N THR A 63 -9.02 -4.58 10.38
CA THR A 63 -10.39 -4.74 10.91
C THR A 63 -11.16 -5.86 10.25
N THR A 64 -10.67 -6.41 9.13
CA THR A 64 -11.41 -7.42 8.36
C THR A 64 -10.71 -8.75 8.24
N ALA A 65 -9.41 -8.80 8.48
CA ALA A 65 -8.61 -10.03 8.35
C ALA A 65 -8.02 -10.39 9.73
N ASP A 66 -8.50 -11.47 10.32
CA ASP A 66 -8.08 -11.87 11.67
C ASP A 66 -6.58 -12.11 11.80
N HIS A 67 -5.94 -12.56 10.73
CA HIS A 67 -4.51 -12.87 10.76
C HIS A 67 -3.61 -11.66 10.59
N VAL A 68 -4.15 -10.53 10.15
CA VAL A 68 -3.35 -9.29 9.97
C VAL A 68 -3.28 -8.56 11.30
N GLU A 69 -2.07 -8.36 11.79
CA GLU A 69 -1.83 -7.73 13.08
C GLU A 69 -1.11 -6.39 12.97
N ASN A 70 -0.47 -6.13 11.83
CA ASN A 70 0.37 -4.96 11.69
C ASN A 70 0.48 -4.48 10.26
N VAL A 71 0.42 -3.18 10.06
CA VAL A 71 0.68 -2.56 8.76
C VAL A 71 1.92 -1.69 8.88
N VAL A 72 2.92 -1.99 8.06
CA VAL A 72 4.20 -1.26 8.05
C VAL A 72 4.16 -0.21 6.95
N PRO A 73 4.18 1.08 7.30
CA PRO A 73 4.16 2.12 6.28
C PRO A 73 5.53 2.27 5.62
N VAL A 74 5.53 2.36 4.31
CA VAL A 74 6.73 2.68 3.51
C VAL A 74 6.47 4.04 2.88
N ARG A 75 7.34 5.00 3.15
CA ARG A 75 7.10 6.39 2.78
C ARG A 75 8.29 7.02 2.07
N LYS A 76 8.01 8.12 1.39
CA LYS A 76 9.04 8.94 0.75
C LYS A 76 9.93 9.61 1.79
N GLY A 77 11.11 10.04 1.37
CA GLY A 77 12.07 10.65 2.28
C GLY A 77 11.50 11.85 3.04
N GLY A 78 11.85 11.94 4.32
CA GLY A 78 11.42 13.02 5.18
C GLY A 78 10.02 12.88 5.76
N LYS A 79 9.35 11.77 5.52
CA LYS A 79 7.96 11.57 5.98
C LYS A 79 7.83 10.73 7.23
N LEU A 80 8.87 9.94 7.57
CA LEU A 80 8.86 9.11 8.77
C LEU A 80 9.85 9.66 9.80
N PRO A 81 9.42 9.89 11.04
CA PRO A 81 10.38 10.09 12.12
C PRO A 81 11.07 8.76 12.43
N PHE A 82 12.32 8.81 12.81
CA PHE A 82 13.07 7.58 13.09
C PHE A 82 14.13 7.82 14.15
N ALA A 83 14.43 6.76 14.91
CA ALA A 83 15.58 6.74 15.79
C ALA A 83 16.83 6.35 14.99
N GLU A 84 18.00 6.69 15.50
CA GLU A 84 19.26 6.34 14.85
C GLU A 84 19.32 4.82 14.61
N GLY A 85 19.66 4.46 13.36
CA GLY A 85 19.79 3.06 12.95
C GLY A 85 18.49 2.34 12.63
N ASP A 86 17.35 3.03 12.72
CA ASP A 86 16.04 2.41 12.51
C ASP A 86 15.45 2.63 11.12
N LEU A 87 16.09 3.42 10.28
CA LEU A 87 15.56 3.74 8.95
C LEU A 87 16.25 2.88 7.88
N CYS A 88 15.43 2.23 7.05
CA CYS A 88 15.91 1.48 5.90
C CYS A 88 15.44 2.12 4.60
N GLU A 89 16.33 2.17 3.63
CA GLU A 89 16.06 2.73 2.30
C GLU A 89 15.80 1.60 1.30
N VAL A 90 14.81 1.79 0.45
CA VAL A 90 14.50 0.89 -0.66
C VAL A 90 14.39 1.72 -1.93
N VAL A 91 15.03 1.27 -3.01
CA VAL A 91 14.92 1.91 -4.31
C VAL A 91 13.91 1.13 -5.14
N ILE A 92 12.90 1.83 -5.66
CA ILE A 92 11.84 1.24 -6.47
C ILE A 92 11.91 1.77 -7.88
N GLU A 93 11.98 0.85 -8.85
CA GLU A 93 11.92 1.20 -10.26
C GLU A 93 10.46 1.32 -10.70
N LYS A 94 10.16 2.36 -11.48
CA LYS A 94 8.84 2.60 -12.03
C LYS A 94 8.93 2.75 -13.54
N GLU A 95 7.80 2.73 -14.20
CA GLU A 95 7.73 2.95 -15.66
C GLU A 95 8.29 4.30 -16.10
N TYR A 96 8.25 5.30 -15.23
CA TYR A 96 8.65 6.67 -15.54
C TYR A 96 9.72 7.20 -14.58
N GLY A 97 10.58 6.31 -14.08
CA GLY A 97 11.68 6.69 -13.21
C GLY A 97 11.84 5.77 -12.03
N SER A 98 12.61 6.19 -11.05
CA SER A 98 12.81 5.46 -9.81
C SER A 98 12.54 6.36 -8.62
N ASP A 99 12.15 5.75 -7.50
CA ASP A 99 11.93 6.43 -6.24
C ASP A 99 12.70 5.75 -5.12
N LYS A 100 13.05 6.52 -4.10
CA LYS A 100 13.57 6.00 -2.86
C LYS A 100 12.46 6.04 -1.82
N LEU A 101 12.24 4.91 -1.19
CA LEU A 101 11.25 4.79 -0.13
C LEU A 101 11.93 4.31 1.14
N TYR A 102 11.28 4.55 2.26
CA TYR A 102 11.87 4.30 3.57
C TYR A 102 10.86 3.63 4.49
N TYR A 103 11.34 2.72 5.31
CA TYR A 103 10.55 2.11 6.36
C TYR A 103 11.41 1.98 7.62
N ARG A 104 10.76 1.74 8.75
CA ARG A 104 11.46 1.54 10.01
C ARG A 104 11.49 0.07 10.38
N ILE A 105 12.65 -0.41 10.82
CA ILE A 105 12.81 -1.80 11.25
C ILE A 105 11.91 -2.09 12.46
N SER A 106 11.80 -1.13 13.36
CA SER A 106 10.96 -1.27 14.57
C SER A 106 9.48 -1.49 14.25
N ASP A 107 9.00 -0.97 13.11
CA ASP A 107 7.60 -1.18 12.73
C ASP A 107 7.33 -2.65 12.39
N ILE A 108 8.30 -3.33 11.81
CA ILE A 108 8.18 -4.75 11.52
C ILE A 108 8.20 -5.55 12.82
N ALA A 109 9.11 -5.21 13.72
CA ALA A 109 9.22 -5.87 15.02
C ALA A 109 7.97 -5.70 15.86
N ALA A 110 7.28 -4.53 15.73
CA ALA A 110 6.04 -4.26 16.46
C ALA A 110 4.94 -5.28 16.17
N GLY A 111 4.95 -5.83 14.95
CA GLY A 111 3.97 -6.85 14.56
C GLY A 111 4.24 -8.24 15.10
N LYS A 112 5.38 -8.46 15.74
CA LYS A 112 5.79 -9.75 16.33
C LYS A 112 5.77 -10.91 15.33
N ALA A 113 5.71 -10.63 14.06
CA ALA A 113 5.77 -11.64 13.04
C ALA A 113 7.20 -11.95 12.70
N VAL A 114 7.46 -13.17 12.55
CA VAL A 114 8.81 -13.64 12.26
C VAL A 114 8.78 -14.52 11.03
#